data_43352c4cdf8fbc6a552dff974bbad3fc
#
_entry.id   43352c4cdf8fbc6a552dff974bbad3fc
#
_cell.length_a   1.000
_cell.length_b   1.000
_cell.length_c   1.000
_cell.angle_alpha   90.00
_cell.angle_beta   90.00
_cell.angle_gamma   90.00
#
_symmetry.space_group_name_H-M   'P 1'
#
loop_
_entity.id
_entity.type
_entity.pdbx_description
1 polymer ?
#
loop_
_entity_poly.entity_id
_entity_poly.type
_entity_poly.pdbx_seq_one_letter_code
_entity_poly.pdbx_strand_id
1 'polypeptide(L)'
;KEFPELEVVINGGIKDVDDSIKHLEKVDGVMLGRGPYDNPMIISNVDSAIFNEVDIGDNRKSILDRYLKYCLMQAELGHPLSRTLKHVFGLNRGLKNAKAYRKLILETIQRNNLEATQEDLISMV
;
A
#
# COMPACT_ATOMS: atom_id res chain seq x y z
N LYS A 1 11.48 29.78 8.73
CA LYS A 1 12.06 29.54 7.38
C LYS A 1 12.94 30.71 7.01
N GLU A 2 14.13 30.46 6.47
CA GLU A 2 15.03 31.50 5.92
C GLU A 2 14.46 32.05 4.60
N PHE A 3 13.68 31.24 3.87
CA PHE A 3 12.97 31.57 2.63
C PHE A 3 11.49 31.23 2.78
N PRO A 4 10.66 32.14 3.31
CA PRO A 4 9.26 31.86 3.61
C PRO A 4 8.39 31.67 2.36
N GLU A 5 8.85 32.17 1.20
CA GLU A 5 8.19 32.02 -0.09
C GLU A 5 8.35 30.64 -0.74
N LEU A 6 9.26 29.80 -0.22
CA LEU A 6 9.50 28.46 -0.74
C LEU A 6 8.64 27.43 -0.04
N GLU A 7 7.99 26.59 -0.83
CA GLU A 7 7.37 25.35 -0.36
C GLU A 7 8.46 24.28 -0.17
N VAL A 8 8.55 23.75 1.04
CA VAL A 8 9.59 22.77 1.43
C VAL A 8 8.95 21.43 1.72
N VAL A 9 9.30 20.42 0.92
CA VAL A 9 8.88 19.03 1.13
C VAL A 9 10.09 18.19 1.55
N ILE A 10 10.02 17.59 2.74
CA ILE A 10 11.08 16.69 3.21
C ILE A 10 10.91 15.28 2.64
N ASN A 11 12.02 14.68 2.22
CA ASN A 11 12.09 13.29 1.74
C ASN A 11 13.26 12.57 2.42
N GLY A 12 13.00 11.40 2.94
CA GLY A 12 14.01 10.48 3.48
C GLY A 12 13.87 10.20 4.98
N GLY A 13 13.94 8.92 5.33
CA GLY A 13 13.95 8.46 6.72
C GLY A 13 12.59 8.42 7.42
N ILE A 14 11.54 8.97 6.83
CA ILE A 14 10.20 9.03 7.43
C ILE A 14 9.52 7.67 7.32
N LYS A 15 9.01 7.17 8.45
CA LYS A 15 8.61 5.77 8.60
C LYS A 15 7.10 5.55 8.55
N ASP A 16 6.33 6.48 9.11
CA ASP A 16 4.89 6.37 9.31
C ASP A 16 4.19 7.74 9.39
N VAL A 17 2.90 7.73 9.65
CA VAL A 17 2.08 8.96 9.76
C VAL A 17 2.47 9.78 10.98
N ASP A 18 2.76 9.15 12.11
CA ASP A 18 3.16 9.87 13.34
C ASP A 18 4.49 10.62 13.16
N ASP A 19 5.44 10.01 12.46
CA ASP A 19 6.71 10.64 12.10
C ASP A 19 6.50 11.78 11.10
N SER A 20 5.57 11.61 10.17
CA SER A 20 5.17 12.65 9.22
C SER A 20 4.59 13.87 9.91
N ILE A 21 3.69 13.70 10.89
CA ILE A 21 3.07 14.80 11.64
C ILE A 21 4.13 15.65 12.34
N LYS A 22 5.13 15.04 12.97
CA LYS A 22 6.24 15.77 13.62
C LYS A 22 7.04 16.62 12.63
N HIS A 23 7.21 16.14 11.43
CA HIS A 23 7.90 16.91 10.38
C HIS A 23 7.05 18.05 9.82
N LEU A 24 5.73 17.83 9.67
CA LEU A 24 4.79 18.84 9.18
C LEU A 24 4.67 20.07 10.09
N GLU A 25 5.11 20.00 11.35
CA GLU A 25 5.24 21.15 12.22
C GLU A 25 6.30 22.18 11.71
N LYS A 26 7.22 21.76 10.84
CA LYS A 26 8.39 22.55 10.42
C LYS A 26 8.50 22.75 8.90
N VAL A 27 7.83 21.90 8.12
CA VAL A 27 7.87 21.90 6.65
C VAL A 27 6.47 21.83 6.08
N ASP A 28 6.33 22.16 4.80
CA ASP A 28 5.02 22.26 4.13
C ASP A 28 4.52 20.91 3.64
N GLY A 29 5.42 19.94 3.45
CA GLY A 29 5.05 18.61 2.99
C GLY A 29 6.05 17.53 3.40
N VAL A 30 5.58 16.29 3.35
CA VAL A 30 6.35 15.09 3.70
C VAL A 30 6.17 14.03 2.63
N MET A 31 7.26 13.41 2.21
CA MET A 31 7.24 12.32 1.25
C MET A 31 7.63 11.00 1.94
N LEU A 32 6.72 10.03 1.91
CA LEU A 32 6.96 8.66 2.33
C LEU A 32 7.21 7.79 1.09
N GLY A 33 8.37 7.13 1.03
CA GLY A 33 8.74 6.27 -0.10
C GLY A 33 8.60 4.78 0.23
N ARG A 34 9.68 4.17 0.69
CA ARG A 34 9.77 2.71 0.92
C ARG A 34 8.83 2.17 1.99
N GLY A 35 8.55 2.95 3.03
CA GLY A 35 7.67 2.52 4.13
C GLY A 35 6.30 2.05 3.64
N PRO A 36 5.50 2.89 2.95
CA PRO A 36 4.22 2.49 2.39
C PRO A 36 4.30 1.38 1.34
N TYR A 37 5.37 1.33 0.56
CA TYR A 37 5.57 0.24 -0.40
C TYR A 37 5.78 -1.11 0.28
N ASP A 38 6.57 -1.14 1.35
CA ASP A 38 6.83 -2.34 2.14
C ASP A 38 5.66 -2.75 3.05
N ASN A 39 4.88 -1.78 3.52
CA ASN A 39 3.71 -1.97 4.37
C ASN A 39 2.66 -0.88 4.08
N PRO A 40 1.75 -1.10 3.11
CA PRO A 40 0.74 -0.11 2.75
C PRO A 40 -0.15 0.35 3.91
N MET A 41 -0.31 -0.49 4.94
CA MET A 41 -1.17 -0.17 6.08
C MET A 41 -0.64 0.94 6.99
N ILE A 42 0.62 1.34 6.86
CA ILE A 42 1.16 2.45 7.67
C ILE A 42 0.59 3.82 7.32
N ILE A 43 -0.07 3.94 6.16
CA ILE A 43 -0.73 5.17 5.71
C ILE A 43 -2.26 5.06 5.72
N SER A 44 -2.82 4.00 6.31
CA SER A 44 -4.27 3.76 6.27
C SER A 44 -5.11 4.82 6.98
N ASN A 45 -4.51 5.57 7.91
CA ASN A 45 -5.15 6.63 8.68
C ASN A 45 -4.66 8.04 8.30
N VAL A 46 -3.98 8.20 7.16
CA VAL A 46 -3.40 9.51 6.77
C VAL A 46 -4.48 10.59 6.61
N ASP A 47 -5.62 10.22 6.04
CA ASP A 47 -6.71 11.16 5.77
C ASP A 47 -7.29 11.72 7.08
N SER A 48 -7.54 10.86 8.07
CA SER A 48 -8.03 11.29 9.38
C SER A 48 -6.96 11.98 10.21
N ALA A 49 -5.73 11.50 10.20
CA ALA A 49 -4.67 12.00 11.07
C ALA A 49 -4.06 13.34 10.62
N ILE A 50 -4.03 13.62 9.32
CA ILE A 50 -3.40 14.83 8.75
C ILE A 50 -4.42 15.81 8.18
N PHE A 51 -5.47 15.31 7.51
CA PHE A 51 -6.41 16.16 6.79
C PHE A 51 -7.77 16.34 7.50
N ASN A 52 -7.96 15.74 8.69
CA ASN A 52 -9.23 15.72 9.44
C ASN A 52 -10.43 15.20 8.61
N GLU A 53 -10.16 14.36 7.63
CA GLU A 53 -11.19 13.71 6.85
C GLU A 53 -11.74 12.48 7.58
N VAL A 54 -12.92 12.05 7.17
CA VAL A 54 -13.51 10.83 7.73
C VAL A 54 -12.72 9.62 7.26
N ASP A 55 -12.21 8.84 8.21
CA ASP A 55 -11.59 7.56 7.91
C ASP A 55 -12.63 6.63 7.27
N ILE A 56 -12.42 6.26 6.03
CA ILE A 56 -13.33 5.37 5.27
C ILE A 56 -13.28 3.92 5.76
N GLY A 57 -12.45 3.64 6.77
CA GLY A 57 -12.42 2.33 7.43
C GLY A 57 -11.98 1.18 6.51
N ASP A 58 -11.26 1.46 5.45
CA ASP A 58 -10.76 0.44 4.54
C ASP A 58 -9.84 -0.53 5.28
N ASN A 59 -10.28 -1.77 5.37
CA ASN A 59 -9.47 -2.86 5.88
C ASN A 59 -8.69 -3.54 4.75
N ARG A 60 -7.70 -4.37 5.12
CA ARG A 60 -6.86 -5.10 4.15
C ARG A 60 -7.66 -5.87 3.11
N LYS A 61 -8.76 -6.50 3.54
CA LYS A 61 -9.62 -7.31 2.68
C LYS A 61 -10.29 -6.48 1.58
N SER A 62 -10.86 -5.34 1.93
CA SER A 62 -11.49 -4.40 1.00
C SER A 62 -10.45 -3.82 0.02
N ILE A 63 -9.29 -3.42 0.53
CA ILE A 63 -8.18 -2.92 -0.29
C ILE A 63 -7.74 -3.99 -1.30
N LEU A 64 -7.54 -5.23 -0.84
CA LEU A 64 -7.09 -6.32 -1.70
C LEU A 64 -8.14 -6.65 -2.76
N ASP A 65 -9.41 -6.79 -2.39
CA ASP A 65 -10.50 -7.11 -3.33
C ASP A 65 -10.54 -6.09 -4.49
N ARG A 66 -10.51 -4.79 -4.17
CA ARG A 66 -10.46 -3.73 -5.19
C ARG A 66 -9.21 -3.82 -6.07
N TYR A 67 -8.07 -4.12 -5.45
CA TYR A 67 -6.81 -4.22 -6.18
C TYR A 67 -6.75 -5.45 -7.10
N LEU A 68 -7.29 -6.59 -6.68
CA LEU A 68 -7.34 -7.79 -7.51
C LEU A 68 -8.24 -7.60 -8.75
N LYS A 69 -9.35 -6.87 -8.62
CA LYS A 69 -10.18 -6.46 -9.76
C LYS A 69 -9.39 -5.63 -10.78
N TYR A 70 -8.57 -4.69 -10.29
CA TYR A 70 -7.65 -3.94 -11.14
C TYR A 70 -6.62 -4.85 -11.82
N CYS A 71 -6.04 -5.83 -11.09
CA CYS A 71 -5.10 -6.79 -11.68
C CYS A 71 -5.73 -7.61 -12.80
N LEU A 72 -6.98 -8.08 -12.63
CA LEU A 72 -7.71 -8.80 -13.66
C LEU A 72 -7.94 -7.93 -14.91
N MET A 73 -8.41 -6.71 -14.73
CA MET A 73 -8.59 -5.76 -15.82
C MET A 73 -7.26 -5.50 -16.58
N GLN A 74 -6.14 -5.38 -15.87
CA GLN A 74 -4.82 -5.21 -16.51
C GLN A 74 -4.39 -6.48 -17.27
N ALA A 75 -4.71 -7.66 -16.75
CA ALA A 75 -4.43 -8.92 -17.44
C ALA A 75 -5.23 -9.07 -18.74
N GLU A 76 -6.51 -8.66 -18.77
CA GLU A 76 -7.34 -8.60 -19.98
C GLU A 76 -6.75 -7.66 -21.05
N LEU A 77 -6.09 -6.58 -20.63
CA LEU A 77 -5.36 -5.66 -21.51
C LEU A 77 -3.99 -6.19 -21.97
N GLY A 78 -3.64 -7.43 -21.59
CA GLY A 78 -2.40 -8.09 -21.99
C GLY A 78 -1.19 -7.78 -21.07
N HIS A 79 -1.40 -7.12 -19.93
CA HIS A 79 -0.31 -6.88 -18.97
C HIS A 79 -0.09 -8.11 -18.07
N PRO A 80 1.17 -8.58 -17.93
CA PRO A 80 1.43 -9.76 -17.11
C PRO A 80 1.18 -9.49 -15.63
N LEU A 81 0.61 -10.48 -14.92
CA LEU A 81 0.31 -10.41 -13.48
C LEU A 81 1.54 -10.08 -12.62
N SER A 82 2.74 -10.43 -13.08
CA SER A 82 3.99 -10.07 -12.40
C SER A 82 4.23 -8.56 -12.27
N ARG A 83 3.62 -7.75 -13.12
CA ARG A 83 3.73 -6.28 -13.04
C ARG A 83 2.82 -5.69 -11.98
N THR A 84 1.69 -6.30 -11.72
CA THR A 84 0.66 -5.79 -10.80
C THR A 84 0.70 -6.46 -9.44
N LEU A 85 0.59 -7.79 -9.36
CA LEU A 85 0.46 -8.51 -8.09
C LEU A 85 1.62 -8.34 -7.11
N LYS A 86 2.82 -8.06 -7.58
CA LYS A 86 3.99 -7.81 -6.70
C LYS A 86 3.77 -6.64 -5.72
N HIS A 87 2.94 -5.68 -6.07
CA HIS A 87 2.72 -4.47 -5.26
C HIS A 87 1.89 -4.72 -4.00
N VAL A 88 1.22 -5.87 -3.88
CA VAL A 88 0.51 -6.25 -2.66
C VAL A 88 1.28 -7.20 -1.73
N PHE A 89 2.54 -7.50 -2.02
CA PHE A 89 3.38 -8.33 -1.14
C PHE A 89 3.45 -7.82 0.30
N GLY A 90 3.42 -6.50 0.47
CA GLY A 90 3.52 -5.84 1.76
C GLY A 90 2.23 -5.82 2.57
N LEU A 91 1.07 -6.11 1.95
CA LEU A 91 -0.24 -5.92 2.58
C LEU A 91 -0.41 -6.73 3.88
N ASN A 92 0.16 -7.94 3.95
CA ASN A 92 0.12 -8.78 5.15
C ASN A 92 1.39 -8.67 6.03
N ARG A 93 2.18 -7.61 5.85
CA ARG A 93 3.37 -7.42 6.69
C ARG A 93 2.99 -7.37 8.17
N GLY A 94 3.72 -8.15 8.98
CA GLY A 94 3.50 -8.26 10.42
C GLY A 94 2.43 -9.29 10.83
N LEU A 95 1.69 -9.87 9.91
CA LEU A 95 0.74 -10.96 10.21
C LEU A 95 1.43 -12.34 10.19
N LYS A 96 0.90 -13.27 10.98
CA LYS A 96 1.44 -14.63 11.09
C LYS A 96 1.51 -15.36 9.74
N ASN A 97 0.56 -15.10 8.85
CA ASN A 97 0.45 -15.73 7.53
C ASN A 97 1.18 -14.99 6.41
N ALA A 98 1.94 -13.92 6.70
CA ALA A 98 2.61 -13.09 5.69
C ALA A 98 3.50 -13.89 4.72
N LYS A 99 4.17 -14.95 5.20
CA LYS A 99 5.01 -15.82 4.36
C LYS A 99 4.15 -16.66 3.40
N ALA A 100 3.06 -17.25 3.89
CA ALA A 100 2.14 -18.05 3.08
C ALA A 100 1.43 -17.19 2.03
N TYR A 101 1.00 -15.99 2.41
CA TYR A 101 0.42 -15.00 1.52
C TYR A 101 1.35 -14.64 0.35
N ARG A 102 2.61 -14.31 0.64
CA ARG A 102 3.62 -14.03 -0.41
C ARG A 102 3.88 -15.23 -1.32
N LYS A 103 3.91 -16.43 -0.76
CA LYS A 103 4.08 -17.66 -1.54
C LYS A 103 2.92 -17.85 -2.52
N LEU A 104 1.68 -17.66 -2.06
CA LEU A 104 0.50 -17.78 -2.91
C LEU A 104 0.51 -16.75 -4.06
N ILE A 105 0.90 -15.50 -3.79
CA ILE A 105 1.06 -14.49 -4.85
C ILE A 105 2.10 -14.94 -5.90
N LEU A 106 3.25 -15.46 -5.47
CA LEU A 106 4.28 -15.94 -6.40
C LEU A 106 3.79 -17.12 -7.25
N GLU A 107 3.08 -18.06 -6.65
CA GLU A 107 2.45 -19.19 -7.37
C GLU A 107 1.38 -18.71 -8.36
N THR A 108 0.58 -17.72 -7.99
CA THR A 108 -0.41 -17.08 -8.86
C THR A 108 0.24 -16.42 -10.08
N ILE A 109 1.32 -15.69 -9.85
CA ILE A 109 2.12 -15.06 -10.91
C ILE A 109 2.71 -16.14 -11.85
N GLN A 110 3.29 -17.19 -11.29
CA GLN A 110 3.91 -18.26 -12.06
C GLN A 110 2.91 -19.02 -12.93
N ARG A 111 1.71 -19.28 -12.38
CA ARG A 111 0.62 -19.94 -13.11
C ARG A 111 -0.13 -19.00 -14.07
N ASN A 112 0.09 -17.70 -13.92
CA ASN A 112 -0.63 -16.63 -14.62
C ASN A 112 -2.16 -16.78 -14.55
N ASN A 113 -2.67 -17.19 -13.40
CA ASN A 113 -4.10 -17.46 -13.18
C ASN A 113 -4.54 -16.87 -11.83
N LEU A 114 -5.00 -15.62 -11.85
CA LEU A 114 -5.48 -14.92 -10.66
C LEU A 114 -6.88 -15.39 -10.27
N GLU A 115 -7.75 -15.70 -11.24
CA GLU A 115 -9.14 -16.11 -10.98
C GLU A 115 -9.20 -17.35 -10.07
N ALA A 116 -8.28 -18.31 -10.26
CA ALA A 116 -8.22 -19.52 -9.46
C ALA A 116 -7.75 -19.30 -8.01
N THR A 117 -7.14 -18.16 -7.69
CA THR A 117 -6.49 -17.93 -6.37
C THR A 117 -6.99 -16.68 -5.66
N GLN A 118 -7.86 -15.87 -6.28
CA GLN A 118 -8.26 -14.60 -5.69
C GLN A 118 -9.02 -14.77 -4.37
N GLU A 119 -9.91 -15.75 -4.25
CA GLU A 119 -10.65 -16.03 -3.00
C GLU A 119 -9.71 -16.46 -1.88
N ASP A 120 -8.73 -17.28 -2.18
CA ASP A 120 -7.72 -17.72 -1.23
C ASP A 120 -6.88 -16.52 -0.74
N LEU A 121 -6.46 -15.63 -1.65
CA LEU A 121 -5.73 -14.41 -1.30
C LEU A 121 -6.57 -13.51 -0.38
N ILE A 122 -7.85 -13.30 -0.71
CA ILE A 122 -8.77 -12.49 0.10
C ILE A 122 -9.01 -13.11 1.48
N SER A 123 -9.05 -14.43 1.58
CA SER A 123 -9.24 -15.13 2.86
C SER A 123 -8.05 -14.99 3.81
N MET A 124 -6.88 -14.65 3.28
CA MET A 124 -5.63 -14.54 4.03
C MET A 124 -5.38 -13.14 4.65
N VAL A 125 -6.23 -12.15 4.37
CA VAL A 125 -6.04 -10.76 4.83
C VAL A 125 -7.05 -10.29 5.86
#